data_b74f19c71df0840469e24cf014255030
#
_entry.id   b74f19c71df0840469e24cf014255030
#
_cell.length_a   1.000
_cell.length_b   1.000
_cell.length_c   1.000
_cell.angle_alpha   90.00
_cell.angle_beta   90.00
_cell.angle_gamma   90.00
#
_symmetry.space_group_name_H-M   'P 1'
#
loop_
_entity.id
_entity.type
_entity.pdbx_description
1 polymer ?
#
loop_
_entity_poly.entity_id
_entity_poly.type
_entity_poly.pdbx_seq_one_letter_code
_entity_poly.pdbx_strand_id
1 'polypeptide(L)'
;MARFKDQIFINLQKKYSMNIIMPEGHEIISTKDESVSLFKSSLLDTFSRVYWFVPLLIFVPVIAYFIYVSISEFAFSIGNTVFLFLGGLGIWTVVEYLFHRFIFHYEPKSKPGKHLHFMMHGVHHAYPNDSLRLVMPPVMSIPLSTGFYFLFYFIAGQYHAPLFAGFIFGYLCYDMLHYATHHAHFIKASWFTALKQHHMRHHFQDPDNGFGVSSVIWDKVFRTEYKN
;
A
#
# COMPACT_ATOMS: atom_id res chain seq x y z
N MET A 1 -8.53 -28.12 -14.15
CA MET A 1 -7.36 -28.18 -13.25
C MET A 1 -7.48 -27.21 -12.06
N ALA A 2 -7.96 -25.97 -12.23
CA ALA A 2 -8.16 -24.99 -11.13
C ALA A 2 -9.11 -25.52 -10.03
N ARG A 3 -10.29 -26.02 -10.35
CA ARG A 3 -11.28 -26.54 -9.38
C ARG A 3 -10.77 -27.66 -8.44
N PHE A 4 -9.78 -28.45 -8.85
CA PHE A 4 -9.24 -29.53 -8.05
C PHE A 4 -8.24 -29.02 -7.00
N LYS A 5 -7.44 -28.01 -7.35
CA LYS A 5 -6.53 -27.32 -6.42
C LYS A 5 -7.30 -26.57 -5.33
N ASP A 6 -8.38 -25.87 -5.70
CA ASP A 6 -9.24 -25.15 -4.74
C ASP A 6 -9.86 -26.08 -3.70
N GLN A 7 -10.29 -27.27 -4.11
CA GLN A 7 -10.90 -28.24 -3.21
C GLN A 7 -9.88 -28.86 -2.25
N ILE A 8 -8.66 -29.11 -2.70
CA ILE A 8 -7.56 -29.60 -1.85
C ILE A 8 -7.18 -28.53 -0.81
N PHE A 9 -7.10 -27.27 -1.21
CA PHE A 9 -6.77 -26.17 -0.32
C PHE A 9 -7.83 -25.93 0.76
N ILE A 10 -9.11 -25.93 0.40
CA ILE A 10 -10.24 -25.83 1.34
C ILE A 10 -10.25 -27.02 2.32
N ASN A 11 -9.94 -28.22 1.87
CA ASN A 11 -9.87 -29.41 2.73
C ASN A 11 -8.66 -29.36 3.67
N LEU A 12 -7.53 -28.78 3.24
CA LEU A 12 -6.36 -28.56 4.07
C LEU A 12 -6.60 -27.46 5.12
N GLN A 13 -7.28 -26.39 4.79
CA GLN A 13 -7.68 -25.35 5.75
C GLN A 13 -8.63 -25.90 6.84
N LYS A 14 -9.57 -26.79 6.48
CA LYS A 14 -10.48 -27.44 7.45
C LYS A 14 -9.78 -28.45 8.35
N LYS A 15 -8.74 -29.12 7.87
CA LYS A 15 -8.03 -30.19 8.60
C LYS A 15 -6.93 -29.66 9.52
N TYR A 16 -6.37 -28.51 9.21
CA TYR A 16 -5.29 -27.88 9.96
C TYR A 16 -5.70 -26.46 10.35
N SER A 17 -6.59 -26.35 11.38
CA SER A 17 -6.76 -25.05 12.01
C SER A 17 -5.37 -24.52 12.39
N MET A 18 -4.88 -23.59 11.55
CA MET A 18 -3.71 -22.75 11.75
C MET A 18 -2.30 -23.24 11.37
N ASN A 19 -2.13 -23.89 10.26
CA ASN A 19 -0.89 -23.70 9.51
C ASN A 19 -1.30 -23.00 8.21
N ILE A 20 -1.18 -21.67 8.16
CA ILE A 20 -1.15 -20.97 6.88
C ILE A 20 0.09 -21.52 6.19
N ILE A 21 -0.12 -22.45 5.24
CA ILE A 21 0.94 -22.86 4.32
C ILE A 21 1.17 -21.64 3.45
N MET A 22 2.26 -20.93 3.72
CA MET A 22 2.68 -19.79 2.92
C MET A 22 2.93 -20.29 1.51
N PRO A 23 2.27 -19.74 0.48
CA PRO A 23 2.62 -20.06 -0.88
C PRO A 23 4.12 -19.79 -1.10
N GLU A 24 4.81 -20.70 -1.77
CA GLU A 24 6.16 -20.41 -2.26
C GLU A 24 6.01 -19.49 -3.47
N GLY A 25 6.55 -18.28 -3.36
CA GLY A 25 6.48 -17.27 -4.42
C GLY A 25 5.16 -16.47 -4.46
N HIS A 26 4.92 -15.79 -5.57
CA HIS A 26 3.77 -14.91 -5.81
C HIS A 26 2.53 -15.67 -6.35
N GLU A 27 2.20 -16.82 -5.77
CA GLU A 27 1.08 -17.64 -6.25
C GLU A 27 -0.25 -17.00 -5.87
N ILE A 28 -1.11 -16.72 -6.88
CA ILE A 28 -2.49 -16.28 -6.67
C ILE A 28 -3.32 -17.46 -6.21
N ILE A 29 -3.92 -17.32 -5.02
CA ILE A 29 -4.78 -18.36 -4.42
C ILE A 29 -6.23 -18.17 -4.86
N SER A 30 -6.73 -16.93 -4.82
CA SER A 30 -8.10 -16.61 -5.21
C SER A 30 -8.21 -15.20 -5.77
N THR A 31 -9.07 -15.05 -6.79
CA THR A 31 -9.43 -13.75 -7.37
C THR A 31 -10.82 -13.29 -6.96
N LYS A 32 -11.44 -13.94 -5.97
CA LYS A 32 -12.72 -13.52 -5.40
C LYS A 32 -12.49 -12.43 -4.36
N ASP A 33 -13.49 -11.59 -4.14
CA ASP A 33 -13.53 -10.68 -3.00
C ASP A 33 -13.86 -11.47 -1.73
N GLU A 34 -12.83 -12.02 -1.10
CA GLU A 34 -12.94 -12.82 0.11
C GLU A 34 -11.74 -12.58 1.03
N SER A 35 -12.01 -12.36 2.32
CA SER A 35 -10.99 -12.12 3.34
C SER A 35 -10.71 -13.39 4.13
N VAL A 36 -9.49 -13.92 3.98
CA VAL A 36 -9.02 -15.07 4.78
C VAL A 36 -8.62 -14.62 6.18
N SER A 37 -8.68 -15.52 7.16
CA SER A 37 -8.21 -15.22 8.51
C SER A 37 -6.69 -15.30 8.57
N LEU A 38 -6.03 -14.21 8.98
CA LEU A 38 -4.58 -14.12 9.14
C LEU A 38 -4.12 -14.43 10.57
N PHE A 39 -5.01 -14.24 11.54
CA PHE A 39 -4.69 -14.38 12.96
C PHE A 39 -5.63 -15.38 13.65
N LYS A 40 -5.09 -16.11 14.63
CA LYS A 40 -5.90 -16.95 15.53
C LYS A 40 -6.87 -16.16 16.39
N SER A 41 -6.43 -14.98 16.83
CA SER A 41 -7.24 -14.04 17.58
C SER A 41 -8.21 -13.33 16.65
N SER A 42 -9.51 -13.44 16.90
CA SER A 42 -10.54 -12.73 16.17
C SER A 42 -10.35 -11.20 16.24
N LEU A 43 -9.86 -10.71 17.38
CA LEU A 43 -9.55 -9.30 17.59
C LEU A 43 -8.44 -8.82 16.64
N LEU A 44 -7.31 -9.53 16.58
CA LEU A 44 -6.20 -9.19 15.69
C LEU A 44 -6.60 -9.32 14.22
N ASP A 45 -7.40 -10.34 13.90
CA ASP A 45 -7.90 -10.52 12.53
C ASP A 45 -8.84 -9.38 12.11
N THR A 46 -9.69 -8.89 13.02
CA THR A 46 -10.54 -7.73 12.78
C THR A 46 -9.72 -6.48 12.51
N PHE A 47 -8.65 -6.22 13.26
CA PHE A 47 -7.76 -5.07 13.03
C PHE A 47 -6.91 -5.19 11.75
N SER A 48 -6.80 -6.36 11.16
CA SER A 48 -6.14 -6.56 9.85
C SER A 48 -7.05 -6.27 8.66
N ARG A 49 -8.35 -6.06 8.90
CA ARG A 49 -9.35 -5.79 7.86
C ARG A 49 -9.81 -4.35 7.95
N VAL A 50 -9.68 -3.61 6.86
CA VAL A 50 -9.93 -2.18 6.86
C VAL A 50 -10.74 -1.77 5.63
N TYR A 51 -11.81 -1.05 5.84
CA TYR A 51 -12.56 -0.45 4.74
C TYR A 51 -11.74 0.66 4.07
N TRP A 52 -11.84 0.74 2.74
CA TRP A 52 -11.07 1.67 1.92
C TRP A 52 -11.15 3.15 2.34
N PHE A 53 -12.24 3.57 2.97
CA PHE A 53 -12.45 4.96 3.38
C PHE A 53 -11.81 5.29 4.75
N VAL A 54 -11.37 4.30 5.52
CA VAL A 54 -10.78 4.52 6.87
C VAL A 54 -9.52 5.38 6.82
N PRO A 55 -8.57 5.18 5.89
CA PRO A 55 -7.43 6.08 5.75
C PRO A 55 -7.84 7.53 5.48
N LEU A 56 -8.92 7.77 4.71
CA LEU A 56 -9.45 9.13 4.47
C LEU A 56 -9.89 9.79 5.77
N LEU A 57 -10.64 9.07 6.62
CA LEU A 57 -11.13 9.61 7.90
C LEU A 57 -9.99 9.98 8.86
N ILE A 58 -8.87 9.25 8.81
CA ILE A 58 -7.71 9.48 9.67
C ILE A 58 -6.83 10.59 9.10
N PHE A 59 -6.44 10.51 7.84
CA PHE A 59 -5.35 11.32 7.30
C PHE A 59 -5.80 12.63 6.65
N VAL A 60 -7.06 12.78 6.20
CA VAL A 60 -7.56 14.07 5.74
C VAL A 60 -7.53 15.14 6.85
N PRO A 61 -8.00 14.86 8.09
CA PRO A 61 -7.85 15.81 9.20
C PRO A 61 -6.38 16.11 9.54
N VAL A 62 -5.49 15.11 9.47
CA VAL A 62 -4.05 15.29 9.71
C VAL A 62 -3.43 16.24 8.67
N ILE A 63 -3.73 16.04 7.38
CA ILE A 63 -3.27 16.91 6.30
C ILE A 63 -3.78 18.36 6.52
N ALA A 64 -5.08 18.52 6.81
CA ALA A 64 -5.68 19.82 7.06
C ALA A 64 -5.03 20.54 8.26
N TYR A 65 -4.75 19.79 9.33
CA TYR A 65 -4.06 20.33 10.51
C TYR A 65 -2.66 20.84 10.18
N PHE A 66 -1.85 20.08 9.45
CA PHE A 66 -0.49 20.50 9.11
C PHE A 66 -0.44 21.62 8.07
N ILE A 67 -1.43 21.73 7.19
CA ILE A 67 -1.59 22.90 6.31
C ILE A 67 -1.95 24.13 7.18
N TYR A 68 -2.89 23.99 8.12
CA TYR A 68 -3.26 25.06 9.05
C TYR A 68 -2.04 25.53 9.85
N VAL A 69 -1.28 24.64 10.47
CA VAL A 69 -0.06 24.95 11.24
C VAL A 69 0.97 25.66 10.36
N SER A 70 1.12 25.26 9.12
CA SER A 70 2.06 25.89 8.18
C SER A 70 1.75 27.39 7.97
N ILE A 71 0.48 27.74 7.89
CA ILE A 71 0.04 29.13 7.62
C ILE A 71 -0.06 29.93 8.92
N SER A 72 -0.65 29.35 9.99
CA SER A 72 -0.97 30.07 11.21
C SER A 72 0.19 30.18 12.18
N GLU A 73 0.96 29.09 12.36
CA GLU A 73 2.03 29.02 13.35
C GLU A 73 3.41 29.37 12.75
N PHE A 74 3.69 28.83 11.55
CA PHE A 74 4.95 29.11 10.87
C PHE A 74 4.89 30.31 9.90
N ALA A 75 3.73 30.95 9.76
CA ALA A 75 3.52 32.15 8.93
C ALA A 75 4.00 32.00 7.47
N PHE A 76 3.96 30.78 6.92
CA PHE A 76 4.29 30.58 5.51
C PHE A 76 3.22 31.21 4.62
N SER A 77 3.67 31.85 3.55
CA SER A 77 2.74 32.26 2.49
C SER A 77 2.07 31.02 1.85
N ILE A 78 0.90 31.22 1.25
CA ILE A 78 0.19 30.15 0.53
C ILE A 78 1.11 29.52 -0.54
N GLY A 79 1.86 30.36 -1.29
CA GLY A 79 2.79 29.88 -2.30
C GLY A 79 3.88 28.98 -1.75
N ASN A 80 4.50 29.35 -0.62
CA ASN A 80 5.51 28.55 0.04
C ASN A 80 4.91 27.25 0.59
N THR A 81 3.72 27.31 1.20
CA THR A 81 3.02 26.12 1.68
C THR A 81 2.74 25.13 0.55
N VAL A 82 2.22 25.61 -0.60
CA VAL A 82 1.96 24.78 -1.78
C VAL A 82 3.26 24.19 -2.34
N PHE A 83 4.32 24.99 -2.45
CA PHE A 83 5.61 24.53 -2.96
C PHE A 83 6.19 23.39 -2.11
N LEU A 84 6.20 23.56 -0.78
CA LEU A 84 6.69 22.54 0.16
C LEU A 84 5.77 21.31 0.19
N PHE A 85 4.46 21.51 0.11
CA PHE A 85 3.49 20.41 -0.01
C PHE A 85 3.77 19.56 -1.26
N LEU A 86 3.99 20.17 -2.41
CA LEU A 86 4.36 19.45 -3.63
C LEU A 86 5.72 18.76 -3.49
N GLY A 87 6.66 19.35 -2.75
CA GLY A 87 7.92 18.71 -2.38
C GLY A 87 7.70 17.42 -1.57
N GLY A 88 6.83 17.48 -0.54
CA GLY A 88 6.45 16.32 0.26
C GLY A 88 5.75 15.23 -0.57
N LEU A 89 4.84 15.62 -1.46
CA LEU A 89 4.21 14.71 -2.42
C LEU A 89 5.26 14.04 -3.32
N GLY A 90 6.24 14.81 -3.84
CA GLY A 90 7.34 14.27 -4.63
C GLY A 90 8.18 13.24 -3.85
N ILE A 91 8.48 13.52 -2.57
CA ILE A 91 9.18 12.58 -1.68
C ILE A 91 8.37 11.29 -1.52
N TRP A 92 7.05 11.38 -1.35
CA TRP A 92 6.21 10.20 -1.26
C TRP A 92 6.35 9.29 -2.48
N THR A 93 6.35 9.82 -3.69
CA THR A 93 6.43 8.99 -4.91
C THR A 93 7.70 8.13 -4.94
N VAL A 94 8.83 8.66 -4.43
CA VAL A 94 10.08 7.90 -4.26
C VAL A 94 9.92 6.83 -3.20
N VAL A 95 9.37 7.21 -2.03
CA VAL A 95 9.20 6.31 -0.89
C VAL A 95 8.23 5.18 -1.24
N GLU A 96 7.11 5.45 -1.90
CA GLU A 96 6.18 4.45 -2.42
C GLU A 96 6.93 3.37 -3.22
N TYR A 97 7.70 3.79 -4.23
CA TYR A 97 8.46 2.88 -5.08
C TYR A 97 9.48 2.06 -4.28
N LEU A 98 10.27 2.72 -3.40
CA LEU A 98 11.28 2.04 -2.59
C LEU A 98 10.65 1.05 -1.60
N PHE A 99 9.54 1.43 -0.96
CA PHE A 99 8.81 0.55 -0.05
C PHE A 99 8.22 -0.65 -0.80
N HIS A 100 7.56 -0.41 -1.94
CA HIS A 100 6.98 -1.50 -2.71
C HIS A 100 8.07 -2.48 -3.16
N ARG A 101 9.17 -1.98 -3.75
CA ARG A 101 10.24 -2.81 -4.26
C ARG A 101 11.07 -3.51 -3.18
N PHE A 102 11.51 -2.80 -2.14
CA PHE A 102 12.53 -3.29 -1.22
C PHE A 102 11.98 -3.71 0.15
N ILE A 103 10.77 -3.33 0.51
CA ILE A 103 10.14 -3.73 1.77
C ILE A 103 9.04 -4.76 1.51
N PHE A 104 8.11 -4.47 0.59
CA PHE A 104 6.96 -5.32 0.34
C PHE A 104 7.31 -6.55 -0.49
N HIS A 105 8.25 -6.46 -1.42
CA HIS A 105 8.77 -7.57 -2.22
C HIS A 105 10.07 -8.18 -1.69
N TYR A 106 10.53 -7.78 -0.49
CA TYR A 106 11.67 -8.45 0.14
C TYR A 106 11.28 -9.84 0.64
N GLU A 107 11.96 -10.88 0.17
CA GLU A 107 11.74 -12.27 0.59
C GLU A 107 12.68 -12.68 1.74
N PRO A 108 12.21 -12.66 2.99
CA PRO A 108 12.99 -13.07 4.13
C PRO A 108 13.28 -14.57 4.11
N LYS A 109 14.50 -14.98 4.53
CA LYS A 109 14.87 -16.40 4.63
C LYS A 109 14.30 -17.09 5.88
N SER A 110 14.08 -16.35 6.96
CA SER A 110 13.58 -16.91 8.22
C SER A 110 12.07 -17.17 8.20
N LYS A 111 11.58 -18.21 8.89
CA LYS A 111 10.14 -18.49 8.99
C LYS A 111 9.32 -17.32 9.55
N PRO A 112 9.73 -16.65 10.67
CA PRO A 112 9.00 -15.48 11.14
C PRO A 112 8.97 -14.33 10.15
N GLY A 113 10.10 -14.09 9.44
CA GLY A 113 10.18 -13.07 8.41
C GLY A 113 9.25 -13.35 7.24
N LYS A 114 9.21 -14.58 6.72
CA LYS A 114 8.27 -14.98 5.67
C LYS A 114 6.82 -14.76 6.10
N HIS A 115 6.49 -15.08 7.35
CA HIS A 115 5.14 -14.86 7.88
C HIS A 115 4.79 -13.36 7.94
N LEU A 116 5.72 -12.52 8.43
CA LEU A 116 5.53 -11.07 8.45
C LEU A 116 5.36 -10.50 7.04
N HIS A 117 6.23 -10.88 6.10
CA HIS A 117 6.15 -10.47 4.70
C HIS A 117 4.80 -10.84 4.08
N PHE A 118 4.32 -12.09 4.31
CA PHE A 118 3.01 -12.51 3.83
C PHE A 118 1.88 -11.65 4.40
N MET A 119 1.91 -11.33 5.70
CA MET A 119 0.88 -10.49 6.32
C MET A 119 0.91 -9.04 5.82
N MET A 120 2.09 -8.52 5.46
CA MET A 120 2.24 -7.13 5.01
C MET A 120 1.82 -6.93 3.56
N HIS A 121 2.19 -7.85 2.67
CA HIS A 121 1.97 -7.68 1.23
C HIS A 121 1.67 -8.99 0.49
N GLY A 122 2.23 -10.12 0.93
CA GLY A 122 2.02 -11.42 0.28
C GLY A 122 0.55 -11.84 0.25
N VAL A 123 -0.24 -11.51 1.29
CA VAL A 123 -1.68 -11.77 1.31
C VAL A 123 -2.41 -11.01 0.20
N HIS A 124 -1.99 -9.78 -0.09
CA HIS A 124 -2.55 -8.99 -1.17
C HIS A 124 -2.23 -9.60 -2.56
N HIS A 125 -1.02 -10.11 -2.77
CA HIS A 125 -0.69 -10.86 -3.99
C HIS A 125 -1.45 -12.18 -4.11
N ALA A 126 -1.63 -12.90 -3.01
CA ALA A 126 -2.38 -14.17 -2.98
C ALA A 126 -3.90 -13.99 -3.16
N TYR A 127 -4.45 -12.87 -2.68
CA TYR A 127 -5.88 -12.51 -2.71
C TYR A 127 -6.05 -11.05 -3.21
N PRO A 128 -5.73 -10.77 -4.48
CA PRO A 128 -5.63 -9.38 -4.97
C PRO A 128 -6.96 -8.62 -4.97
N ASN A 129 -8.09 -9.31 -4.87
CA ASN A 129 -9.42 -8.69 -4.82
C ASN A 129 -10.03 -8.67 -3.40
N ASP A 130 -9.28 -8.98 -2.34
CA ASP A 130 -9.75 -8.83 -0.96
C ASP A 130 -9.92 -7.34 -0.62
N SER A 131 -11.16 -6.83 -0.70
CA SER A 131 -11.51 -5.42 -0.53
C SER A 131 -11.21 -4.87 0.87
N LEU A 132 -11.00 -5.75 1.86
CA LEU A 132 -10.69 -5.35 3.24
C LEU A 132 -9.17 -5.35 3.56
N ARG A 133 -8.30 -5.68 2.59
CA ARG A 133 -6.85 -5.74 2.78
C ARG A 133 -6.03 -5.06 1.67
N LEU A 134 -6.66 -4.12 0.99
CA LEU A 134 -6.01 -3.33 -0.07
C LEU A 134 -5.38 -2.05 0.46
N VAL A 135 -5.98 -1.44 1.48
CA VAL A 135 -5.45 -0.23 2.13
C VAL A 135 -4.68 -0.61 3.39
N MET A 136 -3.68 0.18 3.73
CA MET A 136 -2.84 -0.11 4.90
C MET A 136 -3.66 0.07 6.19
N PRO A 137 -3.71 -0.94 7.08
CA PRO A 137 -4.45 -0.85 8.32
C PRO A 137 -3.88 0.21 9.28
N PRO A 138 -4.73 0.90 10.07
CA PRO A 138 -4.30 1.96 10.99
C PRO A 138 -3.23 1.53 11.98
N VAL A 139 -3.23 0.26 12.39
CA VAL A 139 -2.21 -0.30 13.28
C VAL A 139 -0.80 -0.25 12.67
N MET A 140 -0.69 -0.19 11.36
CA MET A 140 0.59 -0.02 10.64
C MET A 140 0.79 1.41 10.15
N SER A 141 -0.23 2.01 9.53
CA SER A 141 -0.11 3.32 8.90
C SER A 141 0.11 4.46 9.91
N ILE A 142 -0.48 4.39 11.12
CA ILE A 142 -0.28 5.41 12.16
C ILE A 142 1.16 5.40 12.71
N PRO A 143 1.73 4.27 13.18
CA PRO A 143 3.13 4.26 13.63
C PRO A 143 4.11 4.66 12.54
N LEU A 144 3.90 4.17 11.30
CA LEU A 144 4.76 4.49 10.18
C LEU A 144 4.73 5.99 9.84
N SER A 145 3.54 6.58 9.73
CA SER A 145 3.40 8.02 9.47
C SER A 145 3.97 8.87 10.62
N THR A 146 3.83 8.41 11.87
CA THR A 146 4.44 9.07 13.04
C THR A 146 5.97 9.04 12.94
N GLY A 147 6.56 7.92 12.52
CA GLY A 147 8.00 7.83 12.27
C GLY A 147 8.47 8.82 11.20
N PHE A 148 7.74 8.92 10.09
CA PHE A 148 8.03 9.91 9.04
C PHE A 148 7.81 11.34 9.53
N TYR A 149 6.80 11.61 10.35
CA TYR A 149 6.62 12.92 10.96
C TYR A 149 7.88 13.35 11.75
N PHE A 150 8.40 12.51 12.63
CA PHE A 150 9.62 12.82 13.36
C PHE A 150 10.84 12.96 12.45
N LEU A 151 10.93 12.14 11.40
CA LEU A 151 11.99 12.27 10.41
C LEU A 151 11.97 13.66 9.73
N PHE A 152 10.80 14.12 9.27
CA PHE A 152 10.62 15.46 8.71
C PHE A 152 10.90 16.54 9.75
N TYR A 153 10.42 16.37 10.98
CA TYR A 153 10.62 17.32 12.07
C TYR A 153 12.11 17.57 12.35
N PHE A 154 12.91 16.50 12.46
CA PHE A 154 14.33 16.62 12.76
C PHE A 154 15.17 17.08 11.56
N ILE A 155 14.82 16.69 10.33
CA ILE A 155 15.60 17.04 9.14
C ILE A 155 15.22 18.42 8.60
N ALA A 156 13.92 18.72 8.51
CA ALA A 156 13.42 19.92 7.82
C ALA A 156 13.12 21.09 8.78
N GLY A 157 13.18 20.90 10.10
CA GLY A 157 12.91 21.95 11.07
C GLY A 157 11.53 22.59 10.84
N GLN A 158 11.49 23.93 10.73
CA GLN A 158 10.21 24.66 10.52
C GLN A 158 9.46 24.28 9.25
N TYR A 159 10.13 23.69 8.23
CA TYR A 159 9.52 23.29 6.96
C TYR A 159 8.81 21.92 7.02
N HIS A 160 8.91 21.22 8.16
CA HIS A 160 8.36 19.86 8.30
C HIS A 160 6.85 19.81 8.07
N ALA A 161 6.08 20.79 8.54
CA ALA A 161 4.63 20.74 8.52
C ALA A 161 4.04 20.64 7.09
N PRO A 162 4.34 21.56 6.15
CA PRO A 162 3.81 21.44 4.79
C PRO A 162 4.42 20.28 4.01
N LEU A 163 5.70 19.91 4.25
CA LEU A 163 6.32 18.74 3.64
C LEU A 163 5.62 17.45 4.08
N PHE A 164 5.36 17.31 5.38
CA PHE A 164 4.67 16.14 5.92
C PHE A 164 3.22 16.07 5.44
N ALA A 165 2.51 17.20 5.36
CA ALA A 165 1.16 17.24 4.79
C ALA A 165 1.13 16.72 3.35
N GLY A 166 2.06 17.15 2.50
CA GLY A 166 2.19 16.68 1.12
C GLY A 166 2.59 15.20 1.02
N PHE A 167 3.48 14.76 1.90
CA PHE A 167 3.88 13.35 1.99
C PHE A 167 2.71 12.44 2.36
N ILE A 168 1.93 12.80 3.38
CA ILE A 168 0.74 12.03 3.79
C ILE A 168 -0.37 12.10 2.74
N PHE A 169 -0.52 13.22 2.04
CA PHE A 169 -1.43 13.30 0.90
C PHE A 169 -1.03 12.32 -0.21
N GLY A 170 0.27 12.21 -0.50
CA GLY A 170 0.79 11.23 -1.46
C GLY A 170 0.47 9.78 -1.04
N TYR A 171 0.70 9.43 0.24
CA TYR A 171 0.30 8.14 0.79
C TYR A 171 -1.20 7.87 0.62
N LEU A 172 -2.02 8.86 0.91
CA LEU A 172 -3.48 8.72 0.78
C LEU A 172 -3.90 8.51 -0.69
N CYS A 173 -3.28 9.23 -1.62
CA CYS A 173 -3.48 9.02 -3.06
C CYS A 173 -3.07 7.60 -3.48
N TYR A 174 -1.94 7.10 -2.98
CA TYR A 174 -1.49 5.73 -3.22
C TYR A 174 -2.53 4.70 -2.76
N ASP A 175 -2.97 4.76 -1.50
CA ASP A 175 -3.97 3.82 -0.97
C ASP A 175 -5.28 3.85 -1.80
N MET A 176 -5.75 5.04 -2.18
CA MET A 176 -6.97 5.19 -2.96
C MET A 176 -6.82 4.71 -4.40
N LEU A 177 -5.70 5.02 -5.06
CA LEU A 177 -5.43 4.55 -6.41
C LEU A 177 -5.21 3.05 -6.44
N HIS A 178 -4.49 2.49 -5.46
CA HIS A 178 -4.28 1.06 -5.33
C HIS A 178 -5.63 0.32 -5.19
N TYR A 179 -6.47 0.75 -4.26
CA TYR A 179 -7.83 0.21 -4.13
C TYR A 179 -8.64 0.33 -5.44
N ALA A 180 -8.57 1.48 -6.09
CA ALA A 180 -9.29 1.73 -7.33
C ALA A 180 -8.80 0.84 -8.49
N THR A 181 -7.50 0.54 -8.59
CA THR A 181 -7.00 -0.37 -9.64
C THR A 181 -7.60 -1.76 -9.56
N HIS A 182 -7.93 -2.24 -8.37
CA HIS A 182 -8.60 -3.54 -8.18
C HIS A 182 -10.12 -3.46 -8.35
N HIS A 183 -10.78 -2.44 -7.78
CA HIS A 183 -12.24 -2.41 -7.65
C HIS A 183 -12.98 -1.40 -8.53
N ALA A 184 -12.34 -0.30 -8.97
CA ALA A 184 -13.03 0.73 -9.75
C ALA A 184 -13.11 0.41 -11.25
N HIS A 185 -13.92 -0.56 -11.63
CA HIS A 185 -14.11 -0.96 -13.03
C HIS A 185 -14.87 0.07 -13.88
N PHE A 186 -15.51 1.05 -13.25
CA PHE A 186 -16.28 2.10 -13.91
C PHE A 186 -15.42 3.26 -14.42
N ILE A 187 -14.19 3.45 -13.92
CA ILE A 187 -13.28 4.50 -14.37
C ILE A 187 -12.66 4.11 -15.72
N LYS A 188 -12.99 4.88 -16.77
CA LYS A 188 -12.55 4.63 -18.14
C LYS A 188 -11.52 5.64 -18.66
N ALA A 189 -11.05 6.56 -17.82
CA ALA A 189 -10.01 7.52 -18.18
C ALA A 189 -8.74 6.79 -18.63
N SER A 190 -8.14 7.24 -19.73
CA SER A 190 -6.98 6.55 -20.35
C SER A 190 -5.78 6.44 -19.42
N TRP A 191 -5.49 7.51 -18.65
CA TRP A 191 -4.41 7.50 -17.66
C TRP A 191 -4.64 6.45 -16.57
N PHE A 192 -5.87 6.33 -16.05
CA PHE A 192 -6.21 5.35 -15.02
C PHE A 192 -6.19 3.92 -15.57
N THR A 193 -6.68 3.73 -16.80
CA THR A 193 -6.64 2.41 -17.46
C THR A 193 -5.19 1.94 -17.66
N ALA A 194 -4.28 2.86 -18.05
CA ALA A 194 -2.87 2.53 -18.19
C ALA A 194 -2.23 2.16 -16.84
N LEU A 195 -2.53 2.93 -15.78
CA LEU A 195 -2.06 2.65 -14.43
C LEU A 195 -2.57 1.29 -13.91
N LYS A 196 -3.87 1.04 -14.09
CA LYS A 196 -4.50 -0.24 -13.76
C LYS A 196 -3.85 -1.42 -14.49
N GLN A 197 -3.63 -1.29 -15.80
CA GLN A 197 -2.96 -2.35 -16.59
C GLN A 197 -1.54 -2.60 -16.09
N HIS A 198 -0.80 -1.53 -15.76
CA HIS A 198 0.54 -1.64 -15.19
C HIS A 198 0.51 -2.44 -13.89
N HIS A 199 -0.35 -2.07 -12.94
CA HIS A 199 -0.49 -2.75 -11.65
C HIS A 199 -1.01 -4.19 -11.78
N MET A 200 -1.96 -4.45 -12.69
CA MET A 200 -2.44 -5.82 -12.96
C MET A 200 -1.34 -6.70 -13.57
N ARG A 201 -0.45 -6.15 -14.41
CA ARG A 201 0.72 -6.92 -14.90
C ARG A 201 1.63 -7.34 -13.75
N HIS A 202 1.86 -6.45 -12.78
CA HIS A 202 2.61 -6.73 -11.58
C HIS A 202 2.03 -7.91 -10.79
N HIS A 203 0.72 -7.96 -10.58
CA HIS A 203 0.06 -9.06 -9.88
C HIS A 203 0.02 -10.37 -10.65
N PHE A 204 -0.25 -10.32 -11.95
CA PHE A 204 -0.67 -11.50 -12.70
C PHE A 204 0.35 -12.03 -13.70
N GLN A 205 1.39 -11.26 -14.01
CA GLN A 205 2.36 -11.61 -15.05
C GLN A 205 3.81 -11.58 -14.58
N ASP A 206 4.22 -10.50 -13.90
CA ASP A 206 5.62 -10.26 -13.57
C ASP A 206 5.73 -9.43 -12.28
N PRO A 207 5.73 -10.07 -11.10
CA PRO A 207 5.79 -9.38 -9.80
C PRO A 207 7.18 -8.82 -9.48
N ASP A 208 8.21 -9.16 -10.25
CA ASP A 208 9.57 -8.65 -10.07
C ASP A 208 9.83 -7.33 -10.81
N ASN A 209 8.81 -6.80 -11.52
CA ASN A 209 8.83 -5.54 -12.22
C ASN A 209 7.54 -4.74 -12.00
N GLY A 210 7.54 -3.44 -12.33
CA GLY A 210 6.34 -2.60 -12.26
C GLY A 210 5.89 -2.26 -10.84
N PHE A 211 6.82 -1.80 -10.00
CA PHE A 211 6.56 -1.49 -8.59
C PHE A 211 5.80 -0.17 -8.36
N GLY A 212 5.74 0.71 -9.35
CA GLY A 212 5.00 1.98 -9.24
C GLY A 212 3.49 1.76 -9.28
N VAL A 213 2.77 2.10 -8.21
CA VAL A 213 1.31 1.98 -8.12
C VAL A 213 0.63 3.28 -8.50
N SER A 214 1.06 4.41 -7.95
CA SER A 214 0.50 5.73 -8.28
C SER A 214 1.17 6.38 -9.50
N SER A 215 2.36 5.94 -9.88
CA SER A 215 3.12 6.45 -11.02
C SER A 215 4.17 5.45 -11.51
N VAL A 216 4.31 5.31 -12.81
CA VAL A 216 5.33 4.46 -13.46
C VAL A 216 6.70 5.14 -13.63
N ILE A 217 6.86 6.37 -13.11
CA ILE A 217 8.07 7.18 -13.33
C ILE A 217 9.31 6.47 -12.79
N TRP A 218 9.23 5.94 -11.58
CA TRP A 218 10.37 5.31 -10.92
C TRP A 218 10.72 3.95 -11.54
N ASP A 219 9.75 3.22 -12.09
CA ASP A 219 10.05 2.01 -12.88
C ASP A 219 10.93 2.34 -14.08
N LYS A 220 10.68 3.47 -14.76
CA LYS A 220 11.52 3.94 -15.86
C LYS A 220 12.91 4.35 -15.39
N VAL A 221 12.99 5.13 -14.30
CA VAL A 221 14.27 5.60 -13.75
C VAL A 221 15.15 4.43 -13.31
N PHE A 222 14.57 3.45 -12.64
CA PHE A 222 15.29 2.29 -12.10
C PHE A 222 15.30 1.06 -13.03
N ARG A 223 14.74 1.20 -14.24
CA ARG A 223 14.68 0.14 -15.28
C ARG A 223 13.99 -1.13 -14.81
N THR A 224 12.92 -0.97 -14.05
CA THR A 224 12.01 -2.03 -13.61
C THR A 224 10.68 -2.01 -14.38
N GLU A 225 10.65 -1.37 -15.54
CA GLU A 225 9.51 -1.43 -16.44
C GLU A 225 9.43 -2.79 -17.14
N TYR A 226 8.24 -3.18 -17.54
CA TYR A 226 8.03 -4.44 -18.26
C TYR A 226 8.72 -4.41 -19.63
N LYS A 227 9.49 -5.43 -19.92
CA LYS A 227 10.05 -5.64 -21.25
C LYS A 227 8.92 -6.07 -22.20
N ASN A 228 8.82 -5.42 -23.36
CA ASN A 228 7.91 -5.82 -24.44
C ASN A 228 8.36 -7.11 -25.10
#